data_7e113c1cf54be919d133282e251aa48e
#
_entry.id   7e113c1cf54be919d133282e251aa48e
#
_cell.length_a   1.000
_cell.length_b   1.000
_cell.length_c   1.000
_cell.angle_alpha   90.00
_cell.angle_beta   90.00
_cell.angle_gamma   90.00
#
_symmetry.space_group_name_H-M   'P 1'
#
loop_
_entity.id
_entity.type
_entity.pdbx_description
1 polymer ?
#
loop_
_entity_poly.entity_id
_entity_poly.type
_entity_poly.pdbx_seq_one_letter_code
_entity_poly.pdbx_strand_id
1 'polypeptide(L)'
;MVENKMYCETVKIVPDFTRNDTVSPLLFGNNLEHTRSCVNMGISAQMLRNRKFVGKPACYDGTPEGWFLIGNDVNILFNENEDTIGNRVNEVYTRHANAYHMKRRHECNAVTITNYHKGVAGIGQKNIPVQKDTEYEFRIVVKAWQMTRMWIVLSDRDGNVCYDKKEIVFDKKEYETKTVFLHTAEMDENAKLSITFCEEGTISIGAVSLMPRNNFRGMRPDVVNLLREMGVKLLRWPGGNFAGEYNWKDGLLPVDMRAPLESYMGLETQPHSLGYDFNEINTDDFVALCKEIGAEPFITINPTWNTEEECAQWVEYCNGDANTEYGRIRIERGYKDPHNVK
;
A
#
# COMPACT_ATOMS: atom_id res chain seq x y z
N MET A 1 37.39 44.52 4.15
CA MET A 1 37.12 43.32 4.96
C MET A 1 36.16 43.74 6.04
N VAL A 2 34.90 43.34 5.95
CA VAL A 2 33.90 43.62 6.97
C VAL A 2 33.91 42.39 7.90
N GLU A 3 34.37 42.62 9.15
CA GLU A 3 34.31 41.60 10.19
C GLU A 3 32.85 41.32 10.51
N ASN A 4 32.37 40.14 10.13
CA ASN A 4 31.08 39.59 10.59
C ASN A 4 31.23 39.19 12.08
N LYS A 5 30.91 40.12 12.97
CA LYS A 5 30.70 39.78 14.39
C LYS A 5 29.44 38.92 14.48
N MET A 6 29.61 37.62 14.68
CA MET A 6 28.55 36.74 15.11
C MET A 6 28.14 37.13 16.53
N TYR A 7 27.01 37.81 16.67
CA TYR A 7 26.40 38.03 17.97
C TYR A 7 25.79 36.69 18.45
N CYS A 8 26.44 36.07 19.41
CA CYS A 8 25.88 34.96 20.14
C CYS A 8 25.06 35.53 21.30
N GLU A 9 23.77 35.67 21.13
CA GLU A 9 22.88 35.99 22.25
C GLU A 9 22.70 34.74 23.09
N THR A 10 23.09 34.82 24.36
CA THR A 10 22.89 33.74 25.31
C THR A 10 21.44 33.85 25.82
N VAL A 11 20.59 32.90 25.40
CA VAL A 11 19.25 32.77 25.95
C VAL A 11 19.32 31.98 27.25
N LYS A 12 18.94 32.61 28.37
CA LYS A 12 18.85 31.94 29.66
C LYS A 12 17.43 31.42 29.83
N ILE A 13 17.24 30.10 29.82
CA ILE A 13 15.97 29.47 30.16
C ILE A 13 15.93 29.31 31.69
N VAL A 14 14.98 29.97 32.36
CA VAL A 14 14.73 29.79 33.77
C VAL A 14 13.41 29.04 33.93
N PRO A 15 13.44 27.75 34.29
CA PRO A 15 12.22 27.01 34.52
C PRO A 15 11.49 27.53 35.76
N ASP A 16 10.20 27.78 35.63
CA ASP A 16 9.33 28.15 36.76
C ASP A 16 8.66 26.86 37.28
N PHE A 17 9.14 26.37 38.42
CA PHE A 17 8.60 25.19 39.08
C PHE A 17 7.44 25.49 40.02
N THR A 18 6.96 26.74 40.06
CA THR A 18 5.84 27.13 40.93
C THR A 18 4.47 26.83 40.32
N ARG A 19 4.42 26.53 38.99
CA ARG A 19 3.20 26.15 38.29
C ARG A 19 3.02 24.65 38.35
N ASN A 20 1.85 24.22 38.87
CA ASN A 20 1.43 22.83 38.89
C ASN A 20 0.58 22.43 37.63
N ASP A 21 0.72 23.18 36.55
CA ASP A 21 -0.03 22.91 35.32
C ASP A 21 0.53 21.63 34.68
N THR A 22 -0.32 20.65 34.45
CA THR A 22 0.05 19.43 33.71
C THR A 22 -0.10 19.67 32.21
N VAL A 23 0.99 19.46 31.48
CA VAL A 23 0.94 19.45 30.01
C VAL A 23 0.22 18.20 29.54
N SER A 24 -0.78 18.37 28.65
CA SER A 24 -1.47 17.22 28.09
C SER A 24 -0.48 16.30 27.36
N PRO A 25 -0.47 15.00 27.65
CA PRO A 25 0.39 14.06 26.90
C PRO A 25 0.06 14.02 25.40
N LEU A 26 -1.13 14.44 24.97
CA LEU A 26 -1.53 14.52 23.57
C LEU A 26 -0.74 15.58 22.79
N LEU A 27 -0.04 16.49 23.45
CA LEU A 27 0.88 17.44 22.82
C LEU A 27 2.06 16.71 22.15
N PHE A 28 2.42 15.53 22.64
CA PHE A 28 3.50 14.69 22.11
C PHE A 28 2.97 13.69 21.08
N GLY A 29 2.29 14.21 20.05
CA GLY A 29 1.75 13.42 18.94
C GLY A 29 2.69 13.41 17.74
N ASN A 30 2.44 12.45 16.86
CA ASN A 30 3.12 12.31 15.57
C ASN A 30 2.10 12.31 14.43
N ASN A 31 2.61 12.47 13.21
CA ASN A 31 1.81 12.44 12.00
C ASN A 31 2.24 11.28 11.10
N LEU A 32 1.29 10.48 10.68
CA LEU A 32 1.47 9.43 9.68
C LEU A 32 0.78 9.88 8.39
N GLU A 33 1.56 10.18 7.37
CA GLU A 33 1.05 10.60 6.06
C GLU A 33 1.33 9.55 4.99
N HIS A 34 0.44 9.44 4.00
CA HIS A 34 0.67 8.60 2.82
C HIS A 34 1.63 9.27 1.82
N THR A 35 2.58 10.09 2.29
CA THR A 35 3.50 10.84 1.44
C THR A 35 4.95 10.63 1.87
N ARG A 36 5.88 10.95 0.96
CA ARG A 36 7.34 11.02 1.24
C ARG A 36 7.89 9.77 1.92
N SER A 37 7.47 8.61 1.44
CA SER A 37 7.92 7.31 1.96
C SER A 37 7.50 6.99 3.41
N CYS A 38 6.55 7.72 3.96
CA CYS A 38 6.08 7.42 5.31
C CYS A 38 5.29 6.10 5.35
N VAL A 39 4.46 5.82 4.32
CA VAL A 39 3.77 4.53 4.16
C VAL A 39 4.55 3.62 3.24
N ASN A 40 4.66 3.95 1.95
CA ASN A 40 5.40 3.16 0.98
C ASN A 40 6.91 3.23 1.29
N MET A 41 7.57 2.09 1.47
CA MET A 41 8.98 1.97 1.91
C MET A 41 9.24 2.46 3.35
N GLY A 42 8.23 2.91 4.07
CA GLY A 42 8.30 3.28 5.48
C GLY A 42 7.65 2.22 6.36
N ILE A 43 6.42 2.48 6.82
CA ILE A 43 5.70 1.57 7.71
C ILE A 43 5.13 0.33 6.98
N SER A 44 4.85 0.39 5.68
CA SER A 44 4.34 -0.75 4.93
C SER A 44 5.35 -1.91 4.89
N ALA A 45 4.87 -3.12 5.16
CA ALA A 45 5.66 -4.35 5.05
C ALA A 45 5.77 -4.87 3.60
N GLN A 46 5.17 -4.19 2.64
CA GLN A 46 5.20 -4.59 1.23
C GLN A 46 6.61 -4.53 0.66
N MET A 47 7.06 -5.64 0.08
CA MET A 47 8.42 -5.80 -0.43
C MET A 47 8.53 -5.55 -1.93
N LEU A 48 7.40 -5.63 -2.67
CA LEU A 48 7.39 -5.47 -4.11
C LEU A 48 7.19 -4.01 -4.51
N ARG A 49 7.99 -3.57 -5.48
CA ARG A 49 7.81 -2.27 -6.13
C ARG A 49 6.73 -2.38 -7.20
N ASN A 50 6.00 -1.31 -7.41
CA ASN A 50 4.98 -1.21 -8.46
C ASN A 50 4.08 -2.45 -8.55
N ARG A 51 3.58 -2.90 -7.41
CA ARG A 51 2.82 -4.15 -7.26
C ARG A 51 1.43 -4.15 -7.91
N LYS A 52 0.95 -2.99 -8.33
CA LYS A 52 -0.35 -2.76 -9.00
C LYS A 52 -0.18 -2.13 -10.39
N PHE A 53 1.04 -2.20 -10.92
CA PHE A 53 1.36 -1.83 -12.29
C PHE A 53 0.92 -0.42 -12.70
N VAL A 54 1.18 0.58 -11.84
CA VAL A 54 0.89 1.99 -12.15
C VAL A 54 1.89 2.56 -13.16
N GLY A 55 1.49 3.64 -13.80
CA GLY A 55 2.30 4.33 -14.79
C GLY A 55 2.27 3.66 -16.15
N LYS A 56 3.23 4.00 -17.00
CA LYS A 56 3.38 3.43 -18.33
C LYS A 56 4.40 2.29 -18.31
N PRO A 57 4.36 1.40 -19.32
CA PRO A 57 5.40 0.39 -19.48
C PRO A 57 6.78 1.04 -19.52
N ALA A 58 7.71 0.50 -18.75
CA ALA A 58 9.09 1.00 -18.69
C ALA A 58 9.93 0.54 -19.89
N CYS A 59 9.54 -0.56 -20.52
CA CYS A 59 10.27 -1.21 -21.60
C CYS A 59 9.41 -1.40 -22.84
N TYR A 60 10.05 -1.56 -24.01
CA TYR A 60 9.39 -1.84 -25.28
C TYR A 60 8.66 -3.20 -25.31
N ASP A 61 9.02 -4.10 -24.42
CA ASP A 61 8.39 -5.41 -24.28
C ASP A 61 7.05 -5.38 -23.50
N GLY A 62 6.61 -4.20 -23.06
CA GLY A 62 5.35 -3.99 -22.33
C GLY A 62 5.45 -4.29 -20.81
N THR A 63 6.63 -4.59 -20.29
CA THR A 63 6.77 -4.81 -18.84
C THR A 63 6.62 -3.52 -18.04
N PRO A 64 5.89 -3.55 -16.89
CA PRO A 64 5.79 -2.42 -15.99
C PRO A 64 7.14 -2.08 -15.35
N GLU A 65 7.30 -0.84 -14.93
CA GLU A 65 8.48 -0.43 -14.20
C GLU A 65 8.70 -1.28 -12.94
N GLY A 66 9.94 -1.71 -12.73
CA GLY A 66 10.34 -2.59 -11.62
C GLY A 66 10.18 -4.08 -11.90
N TRP A 67 9.60 -4.46 -13.03
CA TRP A 67 9.41 -5.85 -13.45
C TRP A 67 10.24 -6.18 -14.67
N PHE A 68 10.50 -7.45 -14.90
CA PHE A 68 11.17 -7.95 -16.11
C PHE A 68 10.43 -9.15 -16.68
N LEU A 69 10.55 -9.32 -18.01
CA LEU A 69 9.97 -10.44 -18.75
C LEU A 69 10.75 -11.74 -18.49
N ILE A 70 10.02 -12.84 -18.37
CA ILE A 70 10.55 -14.21 -18.34
C ILE A 70 9.98 -14.98 -19.54
N GLY A 71 10.87 -15.55 -20.34
CA GLY A 71 10.53 -16.28 -21.55
C GLY A 71 11.00 -15.58 -22.82
N ASN A 72 11.10 -16.34 -23.92
CA ASN A 72 11.64 -15.83 -25.18
C ASN A 72 10.56 -15.57 -26.24
N ASP A 73 9.45 -16.28 -26.17
CA ASP A 73 8.39 -16.26 -27.18
C ASP A 73 7.04 -15.89 -26.52
N VAL A 74 7.06 -14.75 -25.86
CA VAL A 74 6.01 -14.29 -24.98
C VAL A 74 5.59 -12.90 -25.39
N ASN A 75 4.28 -12.66 -25.51
CA ASN A 75 3.75 -11.32 -25.65
C ASN A 75 3.28 -10.80 -24.31
N ILE A 76 3.71 -9.60 -23.97
CA ILE A 76 3.17 -8.83 -22.86
C ILE A 76 2.36 -7.66 -23.39
N LEU A 77 1.13 -7.56 -22.93
CA LEU A 77 0.28 -6.40 -23.14
C LEU A 77 0.03 -5.72 -21.80
N PHE A 78 0.42 -4.47 -21.72
CA PHE A 78 0.08 -3.62 -20.60
C PHE A 78 -1.32 -3.03 -20.84
N ASN A 79 -2.27 -3.43 -20.01
CA ASN A 79 -3.66 -2.98 -20.10
C ASN A 79 -3.86 -1.81 -19.16
N GLU A 80 -3.93 -0.60 -19.73
CA GLU A 80 -4.32 0.59 -18.97
C GLU A 80 -5.82 0.54 -18.66
N ASN A 81 -6.16 0.90 -17.44
CA ASN A 81 -7.55 0.99 -16.96
C ASN A 81 -8.38 -0.30 -17.12
N GLU A 82 -7.73 -1.42 -17.00
CA GLU A 82 -8.41 -2.70 -16.88
C GLU A 82 -9.20 -2.72 -15.56
N ASP A 83 -10.48 -3.07 -15.63
CA ASP A 83 -11.26 -3.32 -14.41
C ASP A 83 -10.78 -4.60 -13.75
N THR A 84 -9.69 -4.49 -13.02
CA THR A 84 -9.07 -5.63 -12.36
C THR A 84 -9.84 -6.04 -11.10
N ILE A 85 -10.68 -5.13 -10.54
CA ILE A 85 -10.99 -5.34 -9.14
C ILE A 85 -12.31 -4.71 -8.70
N GLY A 86 -13.12 -4.36 -9.64
CA GLY A 86 -14.45 -3.88 -9.32
C GLY A 86 -14.59 -2.38 -9.41
N ASN A 87 -15.19 -1.98 -10.48
CA ASN A 87 -16.15 -0.89 -10.60
C ASN A 87 -15.64 0.56 -10.44
N ARG A 88 -14.34 0.83 -10.34
CA ARG A 88 -13.84 2.21 -10.22
C ARG A 88 -12.83 2.61 -11.29
N VAL A 89 -12.74 1.81 -12.33
CA VAL A 89 -11.99 2.16 -13.54
C VAL A 89 -12.58 3.44 -14.11
N ASN A 90 -11.73 4.46 -14.26
CA ASN A 90 -12.10 5.74 -14.85
C ASN A 90 -13.03 6.66 -14.04
N GLU A 91 -13.28 6.44 -12.78
CA GLU A 91 -13.82 7.51 -11.95
C GLU A 91 -12.81 8.67 -11.89
N VAL A 92 -12.96 9.60 -12.82
CA VAL A 92 -12.28 10.89 -12.75
C VAL A 92 -12.97 11.67 -11.66
N TYR A 93 -12.39 11.77 -10.49
CA TYR A 93 -12.86 12.69 -9.46
C TYR A 93 -12.64 14.13 -9.92
N THR A 94 -13.61 14.67 -10.63
CA THR A 94 -13.71 16.11 -10.86
C THR A 94 -14.47 16.70 -9.69
N ARG A 95 -13.77 17.03 -8.62
CA ARG A 95 -14.36 17.88 -7.60
C ARG A 95 -13.74 19.27 -7.68
N HIS A 96 -14.57 20.26 -7.55
CA HIS A 96 -14.17 21.66 -7.53
C HIS A 96 -13.48 21.96 -6.20
N ALA A 97 -12.20 21.73 -6.13
CA ALA A 97 -11.38 22.27 -5.06
C ALA A 97 -11.07 23.73 -5.39
N ASN A 98 -11.31 24.60 -4.45
CA ASN A 98 -11.29 26.07 -4.62
C ASN A 98 -9.99 26.65 -5.22
N ALA A 99 -8.87 26.02 -5.14
CA ALA A 99 -7.59 26.53 -5.67
C ALA A 99 -6.88 25.53 -6.59
N TYR A 100 -7.26 24.29 -6.58
CA TYR A 100 -6.55 23.22 -7.28
C TYR A 100 -7.55 22.41 -8.08
N HIS A 101 -7.79 22.82 -9.31
CA HIS A 101 -8.62 22.08 -10.28
C HIS A 101 -7.90 20.80 -10.68
N MET A 102 -7.97 19.77 -9.83
CA MET A 102 -7.30 18.53 -10.12
C MET A 102 -8.25 17.44 -10.49
N LYS A 103 -7.98 16.90 -11.65
CA LYS A 103 -8.52 15.61 -12.06
C LYS A 103 -7.61 14.55 -11.44
N ARG A 104 -8.17 13.72 -10.58
CA ARG A 104 -7.48 12.57 -10.05
C ARG A 104 -8.00 11.34 -10.72
N ARG A 105 -7.09 10.51 -11.09
CA ARG A 105 -7.38 9.27 -11.77
C ARG A 105 -6.96 8.11 -10.87
N HIS A 106 -7.89 7.21 -10.65
CA HIS A 106 -7.54 5.88 -10.18
C HIS A 106 -6.98 5.09 -11.36
N GLU A 107 -5.84 4.45 -11.16
CA GLU A 107 -5.28 3.54 -12.15
C GLU A 107 -5.46 2.10 -11.72
N CYS A 108 -6.24 1.35 -12.50
CA CYS A 108 -6.37 -0.10 -12.37
C CYS A 108 -5.77 -0.74 -13.61
N ASN A 109 -4.47 -0.98 -13.58
CA ASN A 109 -3.76 -1.56 -14.70
C ASN A 109 -3.56 -3.06 -14.50
N ALA A 110 -3.42 -3.78 -15.59
CA ALA A 110 -3.08 -5.19 -15.58
C ALA A 110 -2.00 -5.50 -16.59
N VAL A 111 -1.28 -6.57 -16.33
CA VAL A 111 -0.29 -7.14 -17.26
C VAL A 111 -0.83 -8.43 -17.82
N THR A 112 -1.17 -8.43 -19.10
CA THR A 112 -1.63 -9.62 -19.82
C THR A 112 -0.46 -10.29 -20.50
N ILE A 113 -0.24 -11.57 -20.21
CA ILE A 113 0.85 -12.37 -20.73
C ILE A 113 0.26 -13.48 -21.59
N THR A 114 0.68 -13.54 -22.86
CA THR A 114 0.32 -14.61 -23.77
C THR A 114 1.55 -15.44 -24.08
N ASN A 115 1.48 -16.73 -23.77
CA ASN A 115 2.47 -17.72 -24.12
C ASN A 115 1.98 -18.47 -25.37
N TYR A 116 2.68 -18.31 -26.47
CA TYR A 116 2.28 -18.90 -27.76
C TYR A 116 2.74 -20.36 -27.93
N HIS A 117 3.71 -20.77 -27.13
CA HIS A 117 4.27 -22.10 -27.20
C HIS A 117 4.50 -22.69 -25.83
N LYS A 118 4.64 -24.02 -25.75
CA LYS A 118 5.05 -24.67 -24.50
C LYS A 118 6.46 -24.23 -24.13
N GLY A 119 6.55 -23.48 -23.04
CA GLY A 119 7.80 -22.92 -22.54
C GLY A 119 7.53 -22.02 -21.34
N VAL A 120 8.58 -21.62 -20.65
CA VAL A 120 8.44 -20.76 -19.48
C VAL A 120 8.09 -19.36 -19.93
N ALA A 121 6.96 -18.82 -19.43
CA ALA A 121 6.50 -17.46 -19.66
C ALA A 121 6.10 -16.82 -18.33
N GLY A 122 6.32 -15.51 -18.18
CA GLY A 122 5.92 -14.79 -16.97
C GLY A 122 6.64 -13.48 -16.75
N ILE A 123 6.56 -13.00 -15.52
CA ILE A 123 7.25 -11.80 -15.06
C ILE A 123 7.99 -12.07 -13.75
N GLY A 124 8.96 -11.22 -13.45
CA GLY A 124 9.70 -11.30 -12.19
C GLY A 124 10.16 -9.94 -11.69
N GLN A 125 10.58 -9.93 -10.43
CA GLN A 125 11.20 -8.78 -9.79
C GLN A 125 12.46 -9.21 -9.04
N LYS A 126 13.51 -8.37 -9.07
CA LYS A 126 14.80 -8.59 -8.40
C LYS A 126 15.01 -7.61 -7.27
N ASN A 127 16.10 -7.82 -6.54
CA ASN A 127 16.52 -6.96 -5.42
C ASN A 127 15.47 -6.92 -4.31
N ILE A 128 14.95 -8.08 -3.95
CA ILE A 128 13.99 -8.27 -2.86
C ILE A 128 14.79 -8.75 -1.65
N PRO A 129 14.91 -7.95 -0.57
CA PRO A 129 15.63 -8.39 0.62
C PRO A 129 14.81 -9.40 1.40
N VAL A 130 15.33 -10.61 1.56
CA VAL A 130 14.72 -11.67 2.36
C VAL A 130 15.57 -11.98 3.60
N GLN A 131 14.89 -12.31 4.69
CA GLN A 131 15.51 -12.61 5.98
C GLN A 131 15.60 -14.12 6.19
N LYS A 132 16.62 -14.53 6.93
CA LYS A 132 16.81 -15.92 7.31
C LYS A 132 15.61 -16.46 8.11
N ASP A 133 15.25 -17.72 7.87
CA ASP A 133 14.20 -18.47 8.59
C ASP A 133 12.85 -17.72 8.62
N THR A 134 12.49 -17.06 7.51
CA THR A 134 11.30 -16.22 7.43
C THR A 134 10.28 -16.79 6.45
N GLU A 135 9.01 -16.76 6.86
CA GLU A 135 7.86 -17.08 6.02
C GLU A 135 7.25 -15.79 5.46
N TYR A 136 6.94 -15.80 4.16
CA TYR A 136 6.36 -14.69 3.42
C TYR A 136 4.98 -15.07 2.91
N GLU A 137 4.02 -14.17 3.08
CA GLU A 137 2.72 -14.24 2.43
C GLU A 137 2.84 -13.65 1.02
N PHE A 138 2.61 -14.48 0.03
CA PHE A 138 2.48 -14.07 -1.36
C PHE A 138 1.02 -14.11 -1.76
N ARG A 139 0.50 -13.00 -2.31
CA ARG A 139 -0.83 -12.91 -2.89
C ARG A 139 -0.72 -12.42 -4.32
N ILE A 140 -1.60 -12.92 -5.17
CA ILE A 140 -1.69 -12.51 -6.56
C ILE A 140 -3.14 -12.47 -7.03
N VAL A 141 -3.47 -11.45 -7.81
CA VAL A 141 -4.79 -11.26 -8.44
C VAL A 141 -4.65 -11.59 -9.92
N VAL A 142 -5.33 -12.63 -10.38
CA VAL A 142 -5.18 -13.14 -11.76
C VAL A 142 -6.54 -13.47 -12.36
N LYS A 143 -6.65 -13.19 -13.67
CA LYS A 143 -7.68 -13.69 -14.58
C LYS A 143 -7.01 -14.63 -15.58
N ALA A 144 -7.57 -15.81 -15.80
CA ALA A 144 -7.03 -16.79 -16.75
C ALA A 144 -8.10 -17.20 -17.78
N TRP A 145 -7.75 -17.18 -19.08
CA TRP A 145 -8.68 -17.56 -20.14
C TRP A 145 -8.85 -19.08 -20.28
N GLN A 146 -7.92 -19.83 -19.71
CA GLN A 146 -7.93 -21.29 -19.61
C GLN A 146 -7.36 -21.70 -18.24
N MET A 147 -7.57 -22.94 -17.84
CA MET A 147 -6.92 -23.46 -16.64
C MET A 147 -5.39 -23.35 -16.80
N THR A 148 -4.78 -22.57 -15.94
CA THR A 148 -3.34 -22.28 -15.97
C THR A 148 -2.71 -22.60 -14.63
N ARG A 149 -1.65 -23.39 -14.67
CA ARG A 149 -0.81 -23.70 -13.52
C ARG A 149 0.35 -22.72 -13.47
N MET A 150 0.38 -21.94 -12.42
CA MET A 150 1.43 -20.95 -12.21
C MET A 150 2.40 -21.40 -11.13
N TRP A 151 3.65 -21.06 -11.33
CA TRP A 151 4.74 -21.29 -10.39
C TRP A 151 5.22 -19.96 -9.82
N ILE A 152 5.24 -19.88 -8.49
CA ILE A 152 5.78 -18.78 -7.74
C ILE A 152 7.09 -19.24 -7.14
N VAL A 153 8.19 -18.64 -7.56
CA VAL A 153 9.54 -19.06 -7.17
C VAL A 153 10.29 -17.91 -6.53
N LEU A 154 10.77 -18.13 -5.33
CA LEU A 154 11.74 -17.27 -4.64
C LEU A 154 13.12 -17.91 -4.76
N SER A 155 14.10 -17.17 -5.27
CA SER A 155 15.43 -17.66 -5.55
C SER A 155 16.50 -16.60 -5.30
N ASP A 156 17.78 -16.98 -5.40
CA ASP A 156 18.86 -16.01 -5.55
C ASP A 156 18.66 -15.16 -6.81
N ARG A 157 19.41 -14.08 -6.91
CA ARG A 157 19.27 -13.08 -7.99
C ARG A 157 19.31 -13.68 -9.40
N ASP A 158 20.13 -14.68 -9.59
CA ASP A 158 20.38 -15.30 -10.91
C ASP A 158 19.50 -16.53 -11.16
N GLY A 159 18.85 -17.06 -10.13
CA GLY A 159 17.98 -18.23 -10.19
C GLY A 159 18.71 -19.55 -10.09
N ASN A 160 19.96 -19.55 -9.63
CA ASN A 160 20.76 -20.75 -9.44
C ASN A 160 20.37 -21.52 -8.18
N VAL A 161 19.94 -20.80 -7.15
CA VAL A 161 19.50 -21.37 -5.88
C VAL A 161 18.02 -21.06 -5.68
N CYS A 162 17.19 -22.08 -5.66
CA CYS A 162 15.76 -21.95 -5.34
C CYS A 162 15.58 -22.01 -3.82
N TYR A 163 15.05 -20.94 -3.24
CA TYR A 163 14.73 -20.90 -1.80
C TYR A 163 13.41 -21.58 -1.51
N ASP A 164 12.36 -21.25 -2.29
CA ASP A 164 11.06 -21.93 -2.23
C ASP A 164 10.32 -21.82 -3.56
N LYS A 165 9.41 -22.77 -3.79
CA LYS A 165 8.58 -22.84 -4.97
C LYS A 165 7.18 -23.32 -4.62
N LYS A 166 6.15 -22.58 -5.05
CA LYS A 166 4.73 -22.94 -4.87
C LYS A 166 4.01 -22.99 -6.20
N GLU A 167 3.02 -23.85 -6.25
CA GLU A 167 2.10 -23.97 -7.37
C GLU A 167 0.77 -23.31 -7.03
N ILE A 168 0.20 -22.57 -7.98
CA ILE A 168 -1.14 -22.00 -7.91
C ILE A 168 -1.84 -22.29 -9.24
N VAL A 169 -3.09 -22.75 -9.19
CA VAL A 169 -3.89 -23.01 -10.39
C VAL A 169 -4.98 -21.96 -10.50
N PHE A 170 -5.12 -21.35 -11.67
CA PHE A 170 -6.18 -20.40 -12.02
C PHE A 170 -7.02 -20.98 -13.15
N ASP A 171 -8.34 -20.88 -13.04
CA ASP A 171 -9.30 -21.45 -14.01
C ASP A 171 -10.51 -20.51 -14.26
N LYS A 172 -10.46 -19.29 -13.74
CA LYS A 172 -11.56 -18.32 -13.88
C LYS A 172 -11.22 -17.20 -14.84
N LYS A 173 -12.23 -16.80 -15.60
CA LYS A 173 -12.19 -15.65 -16.51
C LYS A 173 -12.46 -14.33 -15.82
N GLU A 174 -12.78 -14.35 -14.52
CA GLU A 174 -12.83 -13.19 -13.64
C GLU A 174 -11.55 -13.12 -12.81
N TYR A 175 -11.22 -11.92 -12.34
CA TYR A 175 -10.09 -11.75 -11.43
C TYR A 175 -10.38 -12.43 -10.09
N GLU A 176 -9.49 -13.31 -9.67
CA GLU A 176 -9.52 -13.94 -8.36
C GLU A 176 -8.19 -13.74 -7.64
N THR A 177 -8.24 -13.62 -6.33
CA THR A 177 -7.05 -13.52 -5.49
C THR A 177 -6.73 -14.88 -4.89
N LYS A 178 -5.46 -15.30 -5.06
CA LYS A 178 -4.95 -16.50 -4.38
C LYS A 178 -3.72 -16.19 -3.56
N THR A 179 -3.55 -16.94 -2.48
CA THR A 179 -2.49 -16.76 -1.49
C THR A 179 -1.70 -18.06 -1.35
N VAL A 180 -0.39 -17.95 -1.29
CA VAL A 180 0.52 -19.02 -0.87
C VAL A 180 1.57 -18.46 0.08
N PHE A 181 2.22 -19.35 0.83
CA PHE A 181 3.29 -18.99 1.73
C PHE A 181 4.61 -19.52 1.20
N LEU A 182 5.60 -18.62 1.10
CA LEU A 182 6.97 -18.92 0.72
C LEU A 182 7.85 -18.86 1.97
N HIS A 183 8.85 -19.72 2.02
CA HIS A 183 9.82 -19.76 3.13
C HIS A 183 11.23 -19.65 2.58
N THR A 184 12.12 -18.97 3.31
CA THR A 184 13.56 -19.04 3.07
C THR A 184 14.32 -19.32 4.35
N ALA A 185 15.23 -20.27 4.29
CA ALA A 185 16.19 -20.54 5.36
C ALA A 185 17.43 -19.65 5.28
N GLU A 186 17.60 -18.92 4.16
CA GLU A 186 18.76 -18.08 3.90
C GLU A 186 18.38 -16.60 3.95
N MET A 187 19.38 -15.75 4.23
CA MET A 187 19.28 -14.30 4.09
C MET A 187 19.87 -13.91 2.73
N ASP A 188 19.15 -13.11 1.98
CA ASP A 188 19.61 -12.54 0.71
C ASP A 188 19.04 -11.13 0.53
N GLU A 189 19.90 -10.15 0.27
CA GLU A 189 19.48 -8.78 0.02
C GLU A 189 18.99 -8.55 -1.41
N ASN A 190 19.24 -9.52 -2.32
CA ASN A 190 19.02 -9.39 -3.77
C ASN A 190 18.18 -10.53 -4.34
N ALA A 191 17.35 -11.17 -3.54
CA ALA A 191 16.51 -12.28 -4.00
C ALA A 191 15.62 -11.87 -5.18
N LYS A 192 15.21 -12.88 -5.94
CA LYS A 192 14.35 -12.76 -7.11
C LYS A 192 13.05 -13.51 -6.87
N LEU A 193 11.94 -12.82 -7.16
CA LEU A 193 10.63 -13.42 -7.31
C LEU A 193 10.36 -13.67 -8.79
N SER A 194 9.95 -14.87 -9.15
CA SER A 194 9.50 -15.24 -10.49
C SER A 194 8.08 -15.78 -10.43
N ILE A 195 7.22 -15.28 -11.31
CA ILE A 195 5.81 -15.66 -11.47
C ILE A 195 5.67 -16.18 -12.88
N THR A 196 5.54 -17.48 -13.05
CA THR A 196 5.66 -18.14 -14.37
C THR A 196 4.59 -19.21 -14.59
N PHE A 197 4.32 -19.50 -15.86
CA PHE A 197 3.53 -20.65 -16.30
C PHE A 197 4.18 -21.24 -17.56
N CYS A 198 3.80 -22.48 -17.92
CA CYS A 198 4.46 -23.20 -19.02
C CYS A 198 3.51 -23.63 -20.14
N GLU A 199 2.22 -23.60 -19.91
CA GLU A 199 1.20 -23.95 -20.88
C GLU A 199 1.01 -22.83 -21.91
N GLU A 200 0.58 -23.20 -23.14
CA GLU A 200 0.06 -22.23 -24.10
C GLU A 200 -1.18 -21.56 -23.53
N GLY A 201 -1.29 -20.25 -23.68
CA GLY A 201 -2.46 -19.54 -23.23
C GLY A 201 -2.20 -18.13 -22.75
N THR A 202 -3.23 -17.53 -22.18
CA THR A 202 -3.24 -16.12 -21.75
C THR A 202 -3.71 -15.98 -20.29
N ILE A 203 -2.96 -15.20 -19.54
CA ILE A 203 -3.33 -14.75 -18.20
C ILE A 203 -3.24 -13.23 -18.10
N SER A 204 -3.96 -12.64 -17.17
CA SER A 204 -3.84 -11.23 -16.85
C SER A 204 -3.63 -11.08 -15.34
N ILE A 205 -2.57 -10.38 -14.95
CA ILE A 205 -2.19 -10.14 -13.56
C ILE A 205 -2.58 -8.70 -13.20
N GLY A 206 -3.45 -8.51 -12.20
CA GLY A 206 -3.92 -7.21 -11.76
C GLY A 206 -3.15 -6.64 -10.57
N ALA A 207 -2.69 -7.49 -9.67
CA ALA A 207 -1.89 -7.09 -8.52
C ALA A 207 -1.05 -8.24 -7.99
N VAL A 208 0.06 -7.92 -7.36
CA VAL A 208 0.94 -8.87 -6.68
C VAL A 208 1.33 -8.32 -5.31
N SER A 209 1.49 -9.16 -4.31
CA SER A 209 1.93 -8.78 -2.97
C SER A 209 2.90 -9.81 -2.41
N LEU A 210 3.94 -9.36 -1.75
CA LEU A 210 4.87 -10.19 -0.99
C LEU A 210 5.21 -9.47 0.32
N MET A 211 4.91 -10.08 1.44
CA MET A 211 5.17 -9.50 2.77
C MET A 211 5.63 -10.57 3.76
N PRO A 212 6.48 -10.25 4.73
CA PRO A 212 6.73 -11.15 5.85
C PRO A 212 5.41 -11.51 6.55
N ARG A 213 5.21 -12.78 6.87
CA ARG A 213 3.96 -13.24 7.51
C ARG A 213 3.72 -12.65 8.90
N ASN A 214 4.78 -12.32 9.61
CA ASN A 214 4.72 -11.71 10.93
C ASN A 214 4.43 -10.21 10.92
N ASN A 215 4.00 -9.64 9.77
CA ASN A 215 3.60 -8.24 9.70
C ASN A 215 2.39 -7.93 10.59
N PHE A 216 2.27 -6.68 11.02
CA PHE A 216 1.09 -6.19 11.73
C PHE A 216 0.14 -5.53 10.72
N ARG A 217 -0.86 -6.28 10.22
CA ARG A 217 -1.88 -5.77 9.28
C ARG A 217 -1.28 -5.07 8.04
N GLY A 218 -0.24 -5.64 7.48
CA GLY A 218 0.51 -5.05 6.37
C GLY A 218 1.56 -4.02 6.77
N MET A 219 1.77 -3.81 8.07
CA MET A 219 2.79 -2.90 8.60
C MET A 219 3.99 -3.66 9.16
N ARG A 220 5.15 -3.06 9.08
CA ARG A 220 6.43 -3.59 9.58
C ARG A 220 6.44 -3.66 11.09
N PRO A 221 6.68 -4.83 11.69
CA PRO A 221 6.67 -5.00 13.15
C PRO A 221 7.74 -4.18 13.87
N ASP A 222 8.91 -4.01 13.26
CA ASP A 222 10.01 -3.19 13.81
C ASP A 222 9.59 -1.72 13.95
N VAL A 223 8.89 -1.16 12.94
CA VAL A 223 8.37 0.21 12.98
C VAL A 223 7.25 0.35 14.01
N VAL A 224 6.33 -0.61 14.07
CA VAL A 224 5.24 -0.61 15.07
C VAL A 224 5.81 -0.67 16.49
N ASN A 225 6.81 -1.52 16.73
CA ASN A 225 7.49 -1.62 18.01
C ASN A 225 8.20 -0.32 18.39
N LEU A 226 8.91 0.30 17.44
CA LEU A 226 9.57 1.57 17.65
C LEU A 226 8.58 2.68 18.04
N LEU A 227 7.43 2.78 17.36
CA LEU A 227 6.38 3.74 17.70
C LEU A 227 5.84 3.51 19.12
N ARG A 228 5.71 2.26 19.55
CA ARG A 228 5.32 1.90 20.91
C ARG A 228 6.37 2.34 21.93
N GLU A 229 7.66 2.05 21.66
CA GLU A 229 8.79 2.42 22.52
C GLU A 229 8.95 3.93 22.64
N MET A 230 8.71 4.67 21.57
CA MET A 230 8.68 6.14 21.58
C MET A 230 7.57 6.71 22.47
N GLY A 231 6.59 5.90 22.85
CA GLY A 231 5.48 6.31 23.70
C GLY A 231 4.58 7.36 23.05
N VAL A 232 4.36 7.28 21.74
CA VAL A 232 3.48 8.17 20.99
C VAL A 232 2.08 8.17 21.61
N LYS A 233 1.56 9.36 21.96
CA LYS A 233 0.27 9.51 22.66
C LYS A 233 -0.88 9.92 21.76
N LEU A 234 -0.57 10.48 20.59
CA LEU A 234 -1.55 10.84 19.58
C LEU A 234 -0.91 10.58 18.20
N LEU A 235 -1.62 9.91 17.33
CA LEU A 235 -1.20 9.72 15.96
C LEU A 235 -2.24 10.32 15.01
N ARG A 236 -1.80 11.25 14.17
CA ARG A 236 -2.64 11.90 13.16
C ARG A 236 -2.49 11.21 11.81
N TRP A 237 -3.60 10.98 11.12
CA TRP A 237 -3.65 10.30 9.81
C TRP A 237 -4.87 10.79 9.00
N PRO A 238 -4.94 10.70 7.65
CA PRO A 238 -3.93 10.19 6.72
C PRO A 238 -2.87 11.22 6.31
N GLY A 239 -2.88 12.39 6.88
CA GLY A 239 -1.91 13.44 6.64
C GLY A 239 -2.47 14.85 6.72
N GLY A 240 -1.73 15.80 6.14
CA GLY A 240 -2.14 17.19 5.93
C GLY A 240 -2.76 17.36 4.56
N ASN A 241 -1.95 17.76 3.56
CA ASN A 241 -2.42 17.90 2.18
C ASN A 241 -2.98 16.59 1.62
N PHE A 242 -2.36 15.45 1.96
CA PHE A 242 -2.82 14.15 1.53
C PHE A 242 -4.23 13.79 2.03
N ALA A 243 -4.68 14.32 3.16
CA ALA A 243 -6.05 14.14 3.61
C ALA A 243 -7.08 14.55 2.55
N GLY A 244 -6.75 15.59 1.75
CA GLY A 244 -7.54 16.01 0.59
C GLY A 244 -7.56 15.02 -0.56
N GLU A 245 -6.62 14.08 -0.58
CA GLU A 245 -6.50 13.04 -1.61
C GLU A 245 -7.16 11.74 -1.21
N TYR A 246 -7.29 11.50 0.08
CA TYR A 246 -7.69 10.23 0.61
C TYR A 246 -9.20 10.00 0.47
N ASN A 247 -9.56 8.93 -0.25
CA ASN A 247 -10.92 8.41 -0.26
C ASN A 247 -11.02 7.24 0.73
N TRP A 248 -11.63 7.49 1.87
CA TRP A 248 -11.75 6.51 2.93
C TRP A 248 -12.61 5.29 2.55
N LYS A 249 -13.58 5.47 1.63
CA LYS A 249 -14.43 4.39 1.14
C LYS A 249 -13.66 3.36 0.31
N ASP A 250 -12.65 3.80 -0.42
CA ASP A 250 -11.76 2.86 -1.13
C ASP A 250 -11.00 1.97 -0.16
N GLY A 251 -10.67 2.51 1.02
CA GLY A 251 -10.08 1.74 2.10
C GLY A 251 -10.95 0.61 2.65
N LEU A 252 -12.27 0.63 2.39
CA LEU A 252 -13.17 -0.46 2.79
C LEU A 252 -13.01 -1.72 1.92
N LEU A 253 -12.40 -1.61 0.75
CA LEU A 253 -12.09 -2.75 -0.10
C LEU A 253 -10.92 -3.58 0.46
N PRO A 254 -10.81 -4.87 0.10
CA PRO A 254 -9.58 -5.63 0.32
C PRO A 254 -8.37 -4.90 -0.27
N VAL A 255 -7.21 -4.95 0.39
CA VAL A 255 -6.04 -4.11 0.04
C VAL A 255 -5.58 -4.26 -1.41
N ASP A 256 -5.65 -5.47 -1.96
CA ASP A 256 -5.26 -5.72 -3.35
C ASP A 256 -6.29 -5.18 -4.36
N MET A 257 -7.51 -4.88 -3.87
CA MET A 257 -8.62 -4.33 -4.64
C MET A 257 -8.75 -2.81 -4.56
N ARG A 258 -7.91 -2.14 -3.80
CA ARG A 258 -7.89 -0.68 -3.70
C ARG A 258 -7.14 -0.11 -4.89
N ALA A 259 -7.83 0.66 -5.74
CA ALA A 259 -7.20 1.27 -6.91
C ALA A 259 -6.11 2.27 -6.49
N PRO A 260 -4.92 2.23 -7.09
CA PRO A 260 -3.93 3.28 -6.90
C PRO A 260 -4.47 4.64 -7.32
N LEU A 261 -4.19 5.65 -6.49
CA LEU A 261 -4.60 7.03 -6.75
C LEU A 261 -3.37 7.87 -7.11
N GLU A 262 -3.41 8.54 -8.26
CA GLU A 262 -2.37 9.50 -8.62
C GLU A 262 -2.32 10.64 -7.61
N SER A 263 -1.15 10.85 -7.01
CA SER A 263 -0.95 11.93 -6.06
C SER A 263 -0.83 13.28 -6.76
N TYR A 264 -1.35 14.31 -6.13
CA TYR A 264 -1.34 15.68 -6.63
C TYR A 264 0.04 16.18 -7.07
N MET A 265 1.04 15.93 -6.27
CA MET A 265 2.42 16.34 -6.57
C MET A 265 3.24 15.19 -7.20
N GLY A 266 2.58 14.10 -7.58
CA GLY A 266 3.21 12.99 -8.26
C GLY A 266 4.44 12.46 -7.52
N LEU A 267 5.57 12.42 -8.23
CA LEU A 267 6.84 11.90 -7.70
C LEU A 267 7.39 12.68 -6.51
N GLU A 268 7.03 13.94 -6.31
CA GLU A 268 7.50 14.72 -5.16
C GLU A 268 6.93 14.18 -3.83
N THR A 269 5.70 13.73 -3.85
CA THR A 269 5.02 13.19 -2.67
C THR A 269 5.04 11.67 -2.61
N GLN A 270 5.13 10.98 -3.74
CA GLN A 270 5.14 9.52 -3.86
C GLN A 270 6.36 9.00 -4.67
N PRO A 271 7.59 9.25 -4.20
CA PRO A 271 8.80 8.96 -4.99
C PRO A 271 9.04 7.47 -5.22
N HIS A 272 8.57 6.59 -4.32
CA HIS A 272 8.81 5.15 -4.41
C HIS A 272 7.68 4.35 -5.07
N SER A 273 6.59 5.03 -5.42
CA SER A 273 5.41 4.42 -6.03
C SER A 273 4.98 5.14 -7.31
N LEU A 274 5.95 5.70 -8.04
CA LEU A 274 5.76 6.34 -9.35
C LEU A 274 4.75 7.51 -9.35
N GLY A 275 4.58 8.16 -8.23
CA GLY A 275 3.62 9.25 -8.08
C GLY A 275 2.24 8.83 -7.58
N TYR A 276 2.05 7.56 -7.20
CA TYR A 276 0.75 7.00 -6.80
C TYR A 276 0.73 6.57 -5.34
N ASP A 277 -0.41 6.76 -4.68
CA ASP A 277 -0.72 6.10 -3.41
C ASP A 277 -1.43 4.77 -3.67
N PHE A 278 -0.96 3.69 -3.07
CA PHE A 278 -1.55 2.36 -3.21
C PHE A 278 -2.63 2.06 -2.18
N ASN A 279 -2.93 3.02 -1.30
CA ASN A 279 -3.92 2.88 -0.23
C ASN A 279 -3.69 1.63 0.65
N GLU A 280 -2.44 1.45 1.09
CA GLU A 280 -2.04 0.27 1.86
C GLU A 280 -2.63 0.25 3.27
N ILE A 281 -2.84 1.41 3.88
CA ILE A 281 -3.39 1.57 5.24
C ILE A 281 -4.77 2.20 5.15
N ASN A 282 -5.76 1.54 5.74
CA ASN A 282 -7.12 2.07 5.84
C ASN A 282 -7.46 2.53 7.26
N THR A 283 -8.69 2.99 7.47
CA THR A 283 -9.20 3.45 8.78
C THR A 283 -9.05 2.36 9.84
N ASP A 284 -9.42 1.11 9.54
CA ASP A 284 -9.37 0.01 10.49
C ASP A 284 -7.93 -0.35 10.88
N ASP A 285 -7.02 -0.32 9.90
CA ASP A 285 -5.60 -0.60 10.12
C ASP A 285 -4.95 0.51 10.93
N PHE A 286 -5.30 1.77 10.65
CA PHE A 286 -4.83 2.92 11.42
C PHE A 286 -5.31 2.89 12.88
N VAL A 287 -6.61 2.64 13.11
CA VAL A 287 -7.14 2.53 14.47
C VAL A 287 -6.52 1.35 15.23
N ALA A 288 -6.31 0.22 14.55
CA ALA A 288 -5.62 -0.93 15.13
C ALA A 288 -4.17 -0.59 15.51
N LEU A 289 -3.44 0.15 14.65
CA LEU A 289 -2.10 0.65 14.96
C LEU A 289 -2.12 1.53 16.22
N CYS A 290 -3.04 2.50 16.30
CA CYS A 290 -3.14 3.37 17.47
C CYS A 290 -3.39 2.58 18.76
N LYS A 291 -4.28 1.59 18.73
CA LYS A 291 -4.53 0.68 19.88
C LYS A 291 -3.27 -0.10 20.27
N GLU A 292 -2.54 -0.59 19.28
CA GLU A 292 -1.33 -1.40 19.48
C GLU A 292 -0.18 -0.61 20.11
N ILE A 293 -0.02 0.67 19.74
CA ILE A 293 1.05 1.53 20.28
C ILE A 293 0.62 2.35 21.51
N GLY A 294 -0.65 2.29 21.91
CA GLY A 294 -1.19 3.05 23.04
C GLY A 294 -1.37 4.56 22.75
N ALA A 295 -1.72 4.90 21.51
CA ALA A 295 -1.98 6.26 21.06
C ALA A 295 -3.48 6.52 20.82
N GLU A 296 -3.91 7.77 20.99
CA GLU A 296 -5.23 8.23 20.55
C GLU A 296 -5.21 8.44 19.01
N PRO A 297 -6.21 7.92 18.27
CA PRO A 297 -6.32 8.18 16.84
C PRO A 297 -6.85 9.59 16.57
N PHE A 298 -6.17 10.32 15.68
CA PHE A 298 -6.63 11.60 15.16
C PHE A 298 -6.79 11.52 13.64
N ILE A 299 -8.03 11.43 13.17
CA ILE A 299 -8.33 11.36 11.74
C ILE A 299 -8.55 12.77 11.21
N THR A 300 -7.77 13.15 10.19
CA THR A 300 -7.92 14.42 9.49
C THR A 300 -8.93 14.25 8.36
N ILE A 301 -10.04 14.96 8.46
CA ILE A 301 -11.06 15.03 7.42
C ILE A 301 -10.79 16.27 6.55
N ASN A 302 -10.88 16.13 5.24
CA ASN A 302 -10.73 17.24 4.32
C ASN A 302 -11.98 17.39 3.43
N PRO A 303 -12.78 18.43 3.60
CA PRO A 303 -13.98 18.67 2.81
C PRO A 303 -13.70 19.18 1.39
N THR A 304 -12.43 19.40 1.05
CA THR A 304 -12.06 19.87 -0.30
C THR A 304 -12.39 18.83 -1.39
N TRP A 305 -12.18 17.56 -1.08
CA TRP A 305 -12.43 16.43 -1.98
C TRP A 305 -13.62 15.57 -1.57
N ASN A 306 -13.87 15.44 -0.27
CA ASN A 306 -15.03 14.74 0.24
C ASN A 306 -16.19 15.72 0.43
N THR A 307 -17.40 15.29 0.14
CA THR A 307 -18.60 16.06 0.50
C THR A 307 -18.78 16.09 2.02
N GLU A 308 -19.56 17.03 2.50
CA GLU A 308 -19.96 17.07 3.91
C GLU A 308 -20.60 15.75 4.34
N GLU A 309 -21.42 15.17 3.48
CA GLU A 309 -22.07 13.88 3.72
C GLU A 309 -21.03 12.74 3.83
N GLU A 310 -20.05 12.67 2.93
CA GLU A 310 -18.98 11.65 3.00
C GLU A 310 -18.13 11.79 4.26
N CYS A 311 -17.91 13.02 4.72
CA CYS A 311 -17.24 13.29 5.98
C CYS A 311 -18.06 12.79 7.17
N ALA A 312 -19.38 13.07 7.17
CA ALA A 312 -20.29 12.58 8.21
C ALA A 312 -20.37 11.04 8.20
N GLN A 313 -20.43 10.43 7.04
CA GLN A 313 -20.41 8.96 6.87
C GLN A 313 -19.12 8.34 7.41
N TRP A 314 -17.99 9.01 7.27
CA TRP A 314 -16.73 8.52 7.86
C TRP A 314 -16.73 8.58 9.39
N VAL A 315 -17.29 9.64 9.96
CA VAL A 315 -17.51 9.74 11.42
C VAL A 315 -18.48 8.63 11.88
N GLU A 316 -19.55 8.40 11.12
CA GLU A 316 -20.50 7.32 11.39
C GLU A 316 -19.84 5.93 11.30
N TYR A 317 -19.00 5.70 10.30
CA TYR A 317 -18.22 4.46 10.20
C TYR A 317 -17.36 4.24 11.46
N CYS A 318 -16.70 5.27 11.95
CA CYS A 318 -15.86 5.17 13.13
C CYS A 318 -16.66 4.99 14.43
N ASN A 319 -17.78 5.68 14.58
CA ASN A 319 -18.43 5.87 15.88
C ASN A 319 -19.90 5.43 15.94
N GLY A 320 -20.53 5.17 14.78
CA GLY A 320 -21.93 4.74 14.71
C GLY A 320 -22.14 3.33 15.25
N ASP A 321 -23.34 3.09 15.74
CA ASP A 321 -23.78 1.77 16.23
C ASP A 321 -24.40 0.92 15.10
N ALA A 322 -24.94 -0.25 15.45
CA ALA A 322 -25.57 -1.18 14.51
C ALA A 322 -26.85 -0.65 13.84
N ASN A 323 -27.41 0.46 14.31
CA ASN A 323 -28.62 1.06 13.72
C ASN A 323 -28.27 2.03 12.59
N THR A 324 -27.00 2.44 12.47
CA THR A 324 -26.53 3.31 11.41
C THR A 324 -26.01 2.52 10.20
N GLU A 325 -26.02 3.11 9.01
CA GLU A 325 -25.60 2.44 7.77
C GLU A 325 -24.12 2.06 7.84
N TYR A 326 -23.26 3.02 8.12
CA TYR A 326 -21.82 2.78 8.15
C TYR A 326 -21.34 2.06 9.41
N GLY A 327 -22.09 2.13 10.51
CA GLY A 327 -21.90 1.26 11.67
C GLY A 327 -22.11 -0.22 11.34
N ARG A 328 -23.16 -0.55 10.55
CA ARG A 328 -23.37 -1.92 10.04
C ARG A 328 -22.25 -2.39 9.13
N ILE A 329 -21.81 -1.54 8.17
CA ILE A 329 -20.68 -1.86 7.28
C ILE A 329 -19.43 -2.17 8.09
N ARG A 330 -19.13 -1.40 9.15
CA ARG A 330 -18.00 -1.69 10.05
C ARG A 330 -18.15 -3.06 10.72
N ILE A 331 -19.35 -3.38 11.22
CA ILE A 331 -19.63 -4.65 11.89
C ILE A 331 -19.48 -5.83 10.91
N GLU A 332 -20.00 -5.71 9.69
CA GLU A 332 -19.85 -6.72 8.64
C GLU A 332 -18.40 -6.98 8.27
N ARG A 333 -17.54 -5.96 8.38
CA ARG A 333 -16.10 -6.07 8.22
C ARG A 333 -15.37 -6.70 9.43
N GLY A 334 -16.10 -7.08 10.48
CA GLY A 334 -15.59 -7.77 11.67
C GLY A 334 -15.29 -6.87 12.87
N TYR A 335 -15.58 -5.57 12.78
CA TYR A 335 -15.34 -4.61 13.87
C TYR A 335 -16.64 -4.31 14.60
N LYS A 336 -16.99 -5.16 15.59
CA LYS A 336 -18.27 -5.09 16.31
C LYS A 336 -18.46 -3.78 17.05
N ASP A 337 -17.44 -3.35 17.76
CA ASP A 337 -17.49 -2.13 18.58
C ASP A 337 -17.11 -0.90 17.76
N PRO A 338 -17.66 0.27 18.10
CA PRO A 338 -17.19 1.54 17.54
C PRO A 338 -15.70 1.75 17.77
N HIS A 339 -15.03 2.38 16.80
CA HIS A 339 -13.62 2.72 16.94
C HIS A 339 -13.36 3.77 17.99
N ASN A 340 -14.39 4.57 18.37
CA ASN A 340 -14.36 5.64 19.35
C ASN A 340 -13.29 6.70 19.02
N VAL A 341 -13.22 7.10 17.77
CA VAL A 341 -12.39 8.22 17.33
C VAL A 341 -13.03 9.52 17.83
N LYS A 342 -12.25 10.32 18.55
CA LYS A 342 -12.71 11.58 19.19
C LYS A 342 -12.58 12.78 18.26
#